data_0680caa19716a2bfc13297b081e1b7e9
#
_entry.id   0680caa19716a2bfc13297b081e1b7e9
#
_cell.length_a   1.000
_cell.length_b   1.000
_cell.length_c   1.000
_cell.angle_alpha   90.00
_cell.angle_beta   90.00
_cell.angle_gamma   90.00
#
_symmetry.space_group_name_H-M   'P 1'
#
loop_
_entity.id
_entity.type
_entity.pdbx_description
1 polymer ?
#
loop_
_entity_poly.entity_id
_entity_poly.type
_entity_poly.pdbx_seq_one_letter_code
_entity_poly.pdbx_strand_id
1 'polypeptide(L)'
;MIKPKAAWAAAACLLLLLAGEIRSATTAVSATVASFCLMAVTSSAVILTVSNPATPGGVPANPTNSGTYAQYSSPVASGVTRRVTAAWATGNSAPTSCSLLLLATVPSGKGTSAGQITISTTAQNLVTGIGGCATGTTGTSGAQLTYTLSIGTITSLVANESKTATITLTLTDS
;
A
#
# COMPACT_ATOMS: atom_id res chain seq x y z
N MET A 1 105.57 -10.02 26.01
CA MET A 1 104.29 -10.44 26.57
C MET A 1 103.27 -9.36 26.30
N ILE A 2 102.62 -9.38 25.15
CA ILE A 2 101.67 -8.37 24.76
C ILE A 2 100.43 -9.11 24.30
N LYS A 3 99.34 -8.93 25.01
CA LYS A 3 98.05 -9.53 24.67
C LYS A 3 97.36 -8.68 23.58
N PRO A 4 96.84 -9.30 22.52
CA PRO A 4 96.01 -8.54 21.57
C PRO A 4 94.58 -8.36 22.14
N LYS A 5 94.06 -7.17 22.02
CA LYS A 5 92.70 -6.79 22.31
C LYS A 5 91.84 -7.18 21.12
N ALA A 6 90.85 -8.06 21.36
CA ALA A 6 89.86 -8.43 20.39
C ALA A 6 88.96 -7.20 20.18
N ALA A 7 88.94 -6.68 18.97
CA ALA A 7 87.96 -5.70 18.53
C ALA A 7 86.68 -6.42 18.16
N TRP A 8 85.62 -6.19 18.88
CA TRP A 8 84.26 -6.64 18.53
C TRP A 8 83.66 -5.64 17.53
N ALA A 9 83.63 -6.01 16.27
CA ALA A 9 82.92 -5.28 15.26
C ALA A 9 81.44 -5.53 15.49
N ALA A 10 80.78 -4.55 16.04
CA ALA A 10 79.33 -4.54 16.10
C ALA A 10 78.77 -4.27 14.68
N ALA A 11 78.36 -5.35 14.02
CA ALA A 11 77.55 -5.24 12.81
C ALA A 11 76.15 -4.71 13.18
N ALA A 12 75.97 -3.41 13.08
CA ALA A 12 74.66 -2.80 13.15
C ALA A 12 73.86 -3.20 11.89
N CYS A 13 73.06 -4.24 12.05
CA CYS A 13 72.06 -4.59 11.02
C CYS A 13 70.99 -3.50 10.99
N LEU A 14 71.16 -2.54 10.09
CA LEU A 14 70.18 -1.52 9.82
C LEU A 14 68.98 -2.18 9.11
N LEU A 15 68.04 -2.68 9.91
CA LEU A 15 66.77 -3.12 9.43
C LEU A 15 66.01 -1.85 8.97
N LEU A 16 66.10 -1.52 7.67
CA LEU A 16 65.14 -0.61 7.05
C LEU A 16 63.76 -1.27 7.09
N LEU A 17 62.98 -0.98 8.11
CA LEU A 17 61.55 -1.15 8.08
C LEU A 17 60.99 -0.23 6.99
N LEU A 18 60.80 -0.77 5.79
CA LEU A 18 59.91 -0.16 4.84
C LEU A 18 58.51 -0.27 5.45
N ALA A 19 58.14 0.73 6.27
CA ALA A 19 56.79 0.98 6.62
C ALA A 19 56.05 1.36 5.33
N GLY A 20 55.53 0.34 4.65
CA GLY A 20 54.62 0.57 3.54
C GLY A 20 53.43 1.38 4.08
N GLU A 21 53.37 2.66 3.67
CA GLU A 21 52.18 3.47 3.97
C GLU A 21 50.95 2.76 3.40
N ILE A 22 50.14 2.21 4.28
CA ILE A 22 48.80 1.71 3.90
C ILE A 22 48.00 2.95 3.55
N ARG A 23 47.91 3.26 2.25
CA ARG A 23 47.08 4.34 1.77
C ARG A 23 45.65 3.80 1.64
N SER A 24 44.78 4.22 2.53
CA SER A 24 43.36 4.03 2.40
C SER A 24 42.80 5.08 1.43
N ALA A 25 42.15 4.62 0.36
CA ALA A 25 41.37 5.46 -0.53
C ALA A 25 39.91 5.38 -0.12
N THR A 26 39.25 6.49 0.13
CA THR A 26 37.82 6.57 0.43
C THR A 26 37.08 7.17 -0.75
N THR A 27 35.96 6.55 -1.13
CA THR A 27 35.04 7.09 -2.13
C THR A 27 33.74 7.48 -1.42
N ALA A 28 33.29 8.72 -1.61
CA ALA A 28 31.98 9.14 -1.14
C ALA A 28 30.91 8.66 -2.13
N VAL A 29 29.97 7.88 -1.64
CA VAL A 29 28.80 7.44 -2.42
C VAL A 29 27.60 8.19 -1.86
N SER A 30 26.90 8.95 -2.72
CA SER A 30 25.63 9.59 -2.39
C SER A 30 24.49 8.77 -3.00
N ALA A 31 23.51 8.36 -2.18
CA ALA A 31 22.30 7.67 -2.61
C ALA A 31 21.09 8.46 -2.14
N THR A 32 20.13 8.67 -3.04
CA THR A 32 18.88 9.38 -2.74
C THR A 32 17.71 8.49 -3.09
N VAL A 33 16.75 8.34 -2.17
CA VAL A 33 15.48 7.67 -2.41
C VAL A 33 14.40 8.75 -2.56
N ALA A 34 13.83 8.86 -3.75
CA ALA A 34 12.71 9.77 -4.00
C ALA A 34 11.43 9.26 -3.34
N SER A 35 10.59 10.18 -2.84
CA SER A 35 9.23 9.83 -2.43
C SER A 35 8.36 9.60 -3.67
N PHE A 36 7.63 8.50 -3.71
CA PHE A 36 6.64 8.22 -4.75
C PHE A 36 5.37 7.61 -4.13
N CYS A 37 4.30 7.61 -4.90
CA CYS A 37 2.98 7.14 -4.48
C CYS A 37 2.32 6.49 -5.69
N LEU A 38 2.18 5.18 -5.66
CA LEU A 38 1.57 4.41 -6.74
C LEU A 38 0.41 3.60 -6.19
N MET A 39 -0.71 3.60 -6.91
CA MET A 39 -1.87 2.76 -6.59
C MET A 39 -2.52 2.24 -7.87
N ALA A 40 -3.00 1.01 -7.80
CA ALA A 40 -3.79 0.36 -8.83
C ALA A 40 -4.86 -0.53 -8.20
N VAL A 41 -5.90 -0.87 -8.95
CA VAL A 41 -6.88 -1.89 -8.59
C VAL A 41 -6.77 -3.08 -9.53
N THR A 42 -6.95 -4.29 -9.02
CA THR A 42 -6.77 -5.54 -9.79
C THR A 42 -7.90 -5.82 -10.77
N SER A 43 -9.07 -5.21 -10.58
CA SER A 43 -10.21 -5.32 -11.50
C SER A 43 -10.87 -3.97 -11.64
N SER A 44 -11.20 -3.58 -12.88
CA SER A 44 -11.91 -2.34 -13.20
C SER A 44 -13.43 -2.51 -13.20
N ALA A 45 -13.95 -3.76 -13.14
CA ALA A 45 -15.37 -4.05 -13.17
C ALA A 45 -15.80 -4.89 -11.96
N VAL A 46 -16.81 -4.40 -11.26
CA VAL A 46 -17.49 -5.09 -10.15
C VAL A 46 -18.97 -5.18 -10.49
N ILE A 47 -19.51 -6.38 -10.49
CA ILE A 47 -20.92 -6.61 -10.78
C ILE A 47 -21.62 -6.97 -9.47
N LEU A 48 -22.72 -6.28 -9.18
CA LEU A 48 -23.60 -6.48 -8.03
C LEU A 48 -25.02 -6.57 -8.54
N THR A 49 -25.63 -7.75 -8.45
CA THR A 49 -26.99 -8.00 -8.95
C THR A 49 -27.91 -8.35 -7.79
N VAL A 50 -28.97 -7.58 -7.63
CA VAL A 50 -30.04 -7.89 -6.70
C VAL A 50 -30.88 -9.04 -7.30
N SER A 51 -30.86 -10.17 -6.62
CA SER A 51 -31.59 -11.36 -7.02
C SER A 51 -32.96 -11.44 -6.33
N ASN A 52 -33.84 -12.32 -6.82
CA ASN A 52 -35.11 -12.61 -6.18
C ASN A 52 -34.89 -13.06 -4.72
N PRO A 53 -35.79 -12.70 -3.80
CA PRO A 53 -35.77 -13.24 -2.44
C PRO A 53 -35.91 -14.76 -2.47
N ALA A 54 -35.35 -15.43 -1.46
CA ALA A 54 -35.40 -16.90 -1.36
C ALA A 54 -36.82 -17.46 -1.19
N THR A 55 -37.71 -16.65 -0.62
CA THR A 55 -39.12 -17.05 -0.40
C THR A 55 -40.07 -15.92 -0.83
N PRO A 56 -41.26 -16.24 -1.34
CA PRO A 56 -42.30 -15.25 -1.63
C PRO A 56 -42.62 -14.43 -0.38
N GLY A 57 -42.73 -13.11 -0.53
CA GLY A 57 -42.93 -12.16 0.58
C GLY A 57 -41.63 -11.77 1.34
N GLY A 58 -40.50 -12.38 1.03
CA GLY A 58 -39.21 -12.00 1.59
C GLY A 58 -38.63 -10.75 0.96
N VAL A 59 -37.51 -10.27 1.53
CA VAL A 59 -36.67 -9.18 0.94
C VAL A 59 -35.45 -9.77 0.24
N PRO A 60 -35.00 -9.18 -0.88
CA PRO A 60 -33.76 -9.57 -1.54
C PRO A 60 -32.57 -9.43 -0.62
N ALA A 61 -31.59 -10.31 -0.74
CA ALA A 61 -30.33 -10.18 -0.05
C ALA A 61 -29.46 -9.09 -0.68
N ASN A 62 -28.65 -8.42 0.13
CA ASN A 62 -27.66 -7.46 -0.34
C ASN A 62 -26.54 -8.20 -1.11
N PRO A 63 -26.35 -7.95 -2.42
CA PRO A 63 -25.26 -8.59 -3.15
C PRO A 63 -23.93 -8.03 -2.72
N THR A 64 -22.93 -8.92 -2.68
CA THR A 64 -21.54 -8.58 -2.32
C THR A 64 -20.55 -9.08 -3.36
N ASN A 65 -19.42 -8.39 -3.50
CA ASN A 65 -18.30 -8.81 -4.33
C ASN A 65 -16.98 -8.41 -3.64
N SER A 66 -16.07 -9.36 -3.50
CA SER A 66 -14.76 -9.17 -2.84
C SER A 66 -13.56 -9.60 -3.72
N GLY A 67 -13.78 -9.69 -5.03
CA GLY A 67 -12.75 -10.14 -5.98
C GLY A 67 -11.74 -9.06 -6.40
N THR A 68 -11.83 -7.84 -5.86
CA THR A 68 -10.97 -6.71 -6.23
C THR A 68 -10.01 -6.36 -5.10
N TYR A 69 -8.78 -5.99 -5.47
CA TYR A 69 -7.73 -5.60 -4.52
C TYR A 69 -7.15 -4.24 -4.90
N ALA A 70 -6.94 -3.38 -3.92
CA ALA A 70 -6.19 -2.15 -4.06
C ALA A 70 -4.71 -2.42 -3.74
N GLN A 71 -3.86 -2.28 -4.74
CA GLN A 71 -2.42 -2.44 -4.64
C GLN A 71 -1.78 -1.06 -4.54
N TYR A 72 -0.83 -0.89 -3.63
CA TYR A 72 -0.10 0.37 -3.49
C TYR A 72 1.34 0.18 -3.05
N SER A 73 2.16 1.14 -3.47
CA SER A 73 3.55 1.30 -3.05
C SER A 73 3.74 2.72 -2.52
N SER A 74 4.25 2.84 -1.32
CA SER A 74 4.27 4.08 -0.56
C SER A 74 5.55 4.18 0.27
N PRO A 75 6.71 4.56 -0.31
CA PRO A 75 7.82 5.03 0.50
C PRO A 75 7.46 6.40 1.08
N VAL A 76 7.60 6.56 2.38
CA VAL A 76 7.34 7.80 3.11
C VAL A 76 8.52 8.13 4.02
N ALA A 77 8.69 9.40 4.34
CA ALA A 77 9.64 9.83 5.35
C ALA A 77 9.24 9.31 6.75
N SER A 78 10.19 9.27 7.67
CA SER A 78 9.92 8.86 9.05
C SER A 78 8.82 9.72 9.67
N GLY A 79 7.82 9.09 10.28
CA GLY A 79 6.68 9.75 10.92
C GLY A 79 5.57 10.23 9.97
N VAL A 80 5.76 10.11 8.64
CA VAL A 80 4.73 10.45 7.66
C VAL A 80 3.88 9.21 7.35
N THR A 81 2.58 9.41 7.19
CA THR A 81 1.66 8.36 6.76
C THR A 81 0.82 8.84 5.58
N ARG A 82 0.24 7.87 4.86
CA ARG A 82 -0.72 8.08 3.78
C ARG A 82 -2.06 7.44 4.10
N ARG A 83 -3.05 7.81 3.31
CA ARG A 83 -4.39 7.23 3.36
C ARG A 83 -4.92 6.96 1.96
N VAL A 84 -5.80 5.98 1.85
CA VAL A 84 -6.65 5.77 0.68
C VAL A 84 -8.04 6.30 1.02
N THR A 85 -8.56 7.14 0.15
CA THR A 85 -9.95 7.59 0.22
C THR A 85 -10.75 7.03 -0.95
N ALA A 86 -12.08 6.96 -0.78
CA ALA A 86 -13.02 6.53 -1.80
C ALA A 86 -14.18 7.51 -1.93
N ALA A 87 -14.57 7.82 -3.17
CA ALA A 87 -15.73 8.67 -3.49
C ALA A 87 -16.36 8.23 -4.80
N TRP A 88 -17.62 8.63 -5.03
CA TRP A 88 -18.18 8.60 -6.38
C TRP A 88 -17.40 9.53 -7.29
N ALA A 89 -17.12 9.10 -8.52
CA ALA A 89 -16.77 10.02 -9.57
C ALA A 89 -17.97 10.95 -9.84
N THR A 90 -17.68 12.15 -10.30
CA THR A 90 -18.70 13.19 -10.54
C THR A 90 -19.85 12.66 -11.40
N GLY A 91 -21.08 12.91 -10.97
CA GLY A 91 -22.30 12.46 -11.66
C GLY A 91 -22.69 11.01 -11.45
N ASN A 92 -21.94 10.26 -10.63
CA ASN A 92 -22.22 8.85 -10.33
C ASN A 92 -22.98 8.69 -9.02
N SER A 93 -23.80 7.64 -8.94
CA SER A 93 -24.57 7.27 -7.74
C SER A 93 -24.94 5.79 -7.77
N ALA A 94 -25.36 5.25 -6.64
CA ALA A 94 -26.00 3.95 -6.57
C ALA A 94 -27.37 3.97 -7.29
N PRO A 95 -27.94 2.78 -7.60
CA PRO A 95 -29.35 2.66 -8.03
C PRO A 95 -30.30 3.24 -7.00
N THR A 96 -31.51 3.53 -7.47
CA THR A 96 -32.58 4.11 -6.63
C THR A 96 -32.86 3.23 -5.43
N SER A 97 -33.00 3.84 -4.25
CA SER A 97 -33.19 3.16 -2.96
C SER A 97 -32.09 2.17 -2.57
N CYS A 98 -30.90 2.30 -3.16
CA CYS A 98 -29.73 1.52 -2.78
C CYS A 98 -28.57 2.43 -2.32
N SER A 99 -27.68 1.88 -1.51
CA SER A 99 -26.42 2.51 -1.11
C SER A 99 -25.28 1.53 -1.39
N LEU A 100 -24.17 2.04 -1.90
CA LEU A 100 -22.97 1.23 -2.07
C LEU A 100 -22.09 1.37 -0.84
N LEU A 101 -21.83 0.26 -0.20
CA LEU A 101 -20.89 0.14 0.93
C LEU A 101 -19.60 -0.44 0.43
N LEU A 102 -18.48 0.04 0.97
CA LEU A 102 -17.14 -0.43 0.67
C LEU A 102 -16.36 -0.69 1.96
N LEU A 103 -15.77 -1.86 2.04
CA LEU A 103 -14.84 -2.26 3.11
C LEU A 103 -13.49 -2.63 2.51
N ALA A 104 -12.41 -2.16 3.10
CA ALA A 104 -11.07 -2.64 2.78
C ALA A 104 -10.56 -3.57 3.90
N THR A 105 -10.20 -4.80 3.56
CA THR A 105 -9.44 -5.69 4.45
C THR A 105 -7.95 -5.53 4.12
N VAL A 106 -7.21 -4.90 5.03
CA VAL A 106 -5.83 -4.49 4.82
C VAL A 106 -4.87 -5.52 5.37
N PRO A 107 -3.83 -5.97 4.60
CA PRO A 107 -2.81 -6.86 5.13
C PRO A 107 -2.03 -6.21 6.27
N SER A 108 -1.55 -7.03 7.21
CA SER A 108 -0.77 -6.56 8.36
C SER A 108 0.42 -5.68 7.94
N GLY A 109 0.61 -4.56 8.63
CA GLY A 109 1.70 -3.62 8.38
C GLY A 109 1.55 -2.76 7.11
N LYS A 110 0.39 -2.79 6.44
CA LYS A 110 0.16 -2.03 5.20
C LYS A 110 -0.84 -0.87 5.37
N GLY A 111 -1.20 -0.56 6.61
CA GLY A 111 -2.19 0.43 6.97
C GLY A 111 -3.27 -0.15 7.87
N THR A 112 -4.30 0.63 8.16
CA THR A 112 -5.44 0.26 9.00
C THR A 112 -6.73 0.53 8.24
N SER A 113 -7.63 -0.45 8.19
CA SER A 113 -8.97 -0.26 7.64
C SER A 113 -9.75 0.77 8.45
N ALA A 114 -10.42 1.68 7.78
CA ALA A 114 -11.36 2.61 8.43
C ALA A 114 -12.71 1.96 8.76
N GLY A 115 -12.86 0.66 8.46
CA GLY A 115 -14.14 -0.04 8.54
C GLY A 115 -14.96 0.09 7.26
N GLN A 116 -16.21 -0.34 7.32
CA GLN A 116 -17.14 -0.21 6.20
C GLN A 116 -17.62 1.23 6.07
N ILE A 117 -17.48 1.80 4.88
CA ILE A 117 -17.92 3.16 4.56
C ILE A 117 -19.07 3.13 3.54
N THR A 118 -19.93 4.14 3.56
CA THR A 118 -20.90 4.36 2.49
C THR A 118 -20.28 5.30 1.46
N ILE A 119 -20.22 4.87 0.21
CA ILE A 119 -19.68 5.70 -0.87
C ILE A 119 -20.60 6.89 -1.12
N SER A 120 -20.02 8.07 -1.12
CA SER A 120 -20.68 9.34 -1.38
C SER A 120 -19.85 10.20 -2.33
N THR A 121 -20.34 11.36 -2.70
CA THR A 121 -19.59 12.36 -3.49
C THR A 121 -18.46 13.01 -2.69
N THR A 122 -18.54 12.95 -1.35
CA THR A 122 -17.46 13.39 -0.46
C THR A 122 -16.53 12.21 -0.20
N ALA A 123 -15.22 12.42 -0.39
CA ALA A 123 -14.21 11.40 -0.19
C ALA A 123 -14.19 10.92 1.28
N GLN A 124 -14.33 9.60 1.48
CA GLN A 124 -14.31 8.94 2.78
C GLN A 124 -12.98 8.20 2.95
N ASN A 125 -12.42 8.20 4.14
CA ASN A 125 -11.23 7.39 4.45
C ASN A 125 -11.60 5.90 4.37
N LEU A 126 -10.84 5.14 3.59
CA LEU A 126 -10.98 3.69 3.42
C LEU A 126 -9.84 2.93 4.11
N VAL A 127 -8.61 3.40 3.94
CA VAL A 127 -7.41 2.90 4.61
C VAL A 127 -6.63 4.09 5.14
N THR A 128 -6.15 4.03 6.37
CA THR A 128 -5.39 5.08 7.04
C THR A 128 -4.05 4.54 7.55
N GLY A 129 -3.16 5.42 7.98
CA GLY A 129 -1.89 5.03 8.61
C GLY A 129 -0.97 4.21 7.71
N ILE A 130 -0.99 4.43 6.41
CA ILE A 130 -0.12 3.74 5.46
C ILE A 130 1.28 4.34 5.57
N GLY A 131 2.19 3.59 6.17
CA GLY A 131 3.62 3.93 6.23
C GLY A 131 4.38 3.54 4.98
N GLY A 132 5.71 3.44 5.10
CA GLY A 132 6.57 2.91 4.03
C GLY A 132 6.27 1.44 3.76
N CYS A 133 5.61 1.13 2.65
CA CYS A 133 5.24 -0.25 2.31
C CYS A 133 5.03 -0.47 0.81
N ALA A 134 5.01 -1.75 0.42
CA ALA A 134 4.48 -2.23 -0.84
C ALA A 134 3.56 -3.42 -0.57
N THR A 135 2.40 -3.46 -1.20
CA THR A 135 1.40 -4.51 -0.95
C THR A 135 1.57 -5.77 -1.81
N GLY A 136 2.45 -5.73 -2.80
CA GLY A 136 2.66 -6.79 -3.78
C GLY A 136 1.95 -6.53 -5.10
N THR A 137 2.26 -7.38 -6.11
CA THR A 137 1.83 -7.20 -7.51
C THR A 137 0.99 -8.35 -8.04
N THR A 138 0.75 -9.41 -7.26
CA THR A 138 -0.10 -10.54 -7.69
C THR A 138 -1.57 -10.14 -7.66
N GLY A 139 -2.42 -10.81 -8.44
CA GLY A 139 -3.84 -10.48 -8.56
C GLY A 139 -4.65 -10.52 -7.26
N THR A 140 -4.12 -11.14 -6.20
CA THR A 140 -4.73 -11.22 -4.87
C THR A 140 -3.92 -10.47 -3.80
N SER A 141 -2.87 -9.72 -4.20
CA SER A 141 -2.10 -8.86 -3.28
C SER A 141 -2.78 -7.52 -3.12
N GLY A 142 -2.63 -6.92 -1.94
CA GLY A 142 -3.18 -5.60 -1.66
C GLY A 142 -4.27 -5.62 -0.59
N ALA A 143 -4.91 -4.49 -0.39
CA ALA A 143 -6.10 -4.40 0.44
C ALA A 143 -7.30 -4.97 -0.34
N GLN A 144 -7.89 -6.05 0.16
CA GLN A 144 -9.09 -6.64 -0.44
C GLN A 144 -10.27 -5.69 -0.28
N LEU A 145 -10.93 -5.39 -1.39
CA LEU A 145 -12.09 -4.50 -1.44
C LEU A 145 -13.37 -5.34 -1.50
N THR A 146 -14.20 -5.19 -0.48
CA THR A 146 -15.53 -5.81 -0.45
C THR A 146 -16.59 -4.75 -0.71
N TYR A 147 -17.24 -4.86 -1.84
CA TYR A 147 -18.37 -4.04 -2.25
C TYR A 147 -19.67 -4.71 -1.83
N THR A 148 -20.58 -3.94 -1.24
CA THR A 148 -21.92 -4.40 -0.88
C THR A 148 -22.96 -3.40 -1.37
N LEU A 149 -23.88 -3.83 -2.20
CA LEU A 149 -25.05 -3.00 -2.55
C LEU A 149 -26.11 -3.21 -1.48
N SER A 150 -26.22 -2.24 -0.58
CA SER A 150 -27.23 -2.25 0.49
C SER A 150 -28.57 -1.78 -0.06
N ILE A 151 -29.56 -2.62 0.06
CA ILE A 151 -30.93 -2.34 -0.34
C ILE A 151 -31.61 -1.58 0.79
N GLY A 152 -32.19 -0.43 0.46
CA GLY A 152 -33.02 0.35 1.38
C GLY A 152 -34.44 -0.22 1.48
N THR A 153 -35.43 0.56 1.06
CA THR A 153 -36.84 0.15 1.10
C THR A 153 -37.22 -0.57 -0.18
N ILE A 154 -37.69 -1.81 -0.08
CA ILE A 154 -38.09 -2.64 -1.24
C ILE A 154 -39.17 -1.98 -2.09
N THR A 155 -40.10 -1.26 -1.47
CA THR A 155 -41.20 -0.54 -2.17
C THR A 155 -40.69 0.62 -3.02
N SER A 156 -39.47 1.07 -2.84
CA SER A 156 -38.84 2.14 -3.62
C SER A 156 -37.80 1.63 -4.61
N LEU A 157 -37.59 0.32 -4.68
CA LEU A 157 -36.72 -0.29 -5.70
C LEU A 157 -37.36 -0.16 -7.08
N VAL A 158 -36.56 0.21 -8.08
CA VAL A 158 -37.00 0.27 -9.47
C VAL A 158 -36.58 -1.02 -10.18
N ALA A 159 -37.55 -1.79 -10.62
CA ALA A 159 -37.30 -3.04 -11.36
C ALA A 159 -36.58 -2.75 -12.69
N ASN A 160 -35.62 -3.61 -13.04
CA ASN A 160 -34.80 -3.49 -14.25
C ASN A 160 -33.92 -2.19 -14.32
N GLU A 161 -33.77 -1.46 -13.23
CA GLU A 161 -32.79 -0.39 -13.19
C GLU A 161 -31.37 -0.98 -13.29
N SER A 162 -30.60 -0.50 -14.28
CA SER A 162 -29.19 -0.82 -14.44
C SER A 162 -28.40 0.46 -14.40
N LYS A 163 -27.44 0.54 -13.50
CA LYS A 163 -26.51 1.66 -13.40
C LYS A 163 -25.07 1.18 -13.47
N THR A 164 -24.29 1.84 -14.30
CA THR A 164 -22.82 1.78 -14.26
C THR A 164 -22.32 3.03 -13.58
N ALA A 165 -21.54 2.87 -12.52
CA ALA A 165 -21.02 3.98 -11.77
C ALA A 165 -19.53 3.76 -11.46
N THR A 166 -18.76 4.83 -11.45
CA THR A 166 -17.32 4.80 -11.19
C THR A 166 -17.03 5.30 -9.78
N ILE A 167 -16.18 4.55 -9.07
CA ILE A 167 -15.61 4.95 -7.79
C ILE A 167 -14.18 5.39 -8.02
N THR A 168 -13.83 6.55 -7.50
CA THR A 168 -12.46 7.04 -7.47
C THR A 168 -11.83 6.67 -6.13
N LEU A 169 -10.74 5.90 -6.19
CA LEU A 169 -9.85 5.66 -5.06
C LEU A 169 -8.64 6.58 -5.19
N THR A 170 -8.27 7.26 -4.12
CA THR A 170 -7.13 8.19 -4.11
C THR A 170 -6.19 7.86 -2.96
N LEU A 171 -4.91 7.67 -3.27
CA LEU A 171 -3.83 7.52 -2.27
C LEU A 171 -3.17 8.90 -2.12
N THR A 172 -3.19 9.46 -0.91
CA THR A 172 -2.68 10.80 -0.59
C THR A 172 -1.99 10.82 0.76
N ASP A 173 -1.21 11.85 1.02
CA ASP A 173 -0.63 12.10 2.35
C ASP A 173 -1.75 12.40 3.36
N SER A 174 -1.52 12.01 4.62
CA SER A 174 -2.49 12.13 5.72
C SER A 174 -2.32 13.44 6.47
#